data_b065d9e64b7ca3f5d71a869e176e56e4
#
_entry.id   b065d9e64b7ca3f5d71a869e176e56e4
#
_cell.length_a   1.000
_cell.length_b   1.000
_cell.length_c   1.000
_cell.angle_alpha   90.00
_cell.angle_beta   90.00
_cell.angle_gamma   90.00
#
_symmetry.space_group_name_H-M   'P 1'
#
loop_
_entity.id
_entity.type
_entity.pdbx_description
1 polymer ?
#
loop_
_entity_poly.entity_id
_entity_poly.type
_entity_poly.pdbx_seq_one_letter_code
_entity_poly.pdbx_strand_id
1 'polypeptide(L)'
;MKQRSPSLLPAILCGLFLFLLLMPLCASAESADPYFSKSDYNDVVAEPADAVITLEGDYGTLSDTTRGRSGNPVVIERKGIYRITGSSDGVTIQIREPKKSGNVYLILENVSMVSRDGPCIASLASEKTIVQCTGDSSLTCSADQGAALYAEDDLTVNGSGRLNIESGKNGIQCKGVLRITGSRLLVRAENDGLKGKHGIYMDGGSVTVTKSYEGLEGGQVLVFDGNLQLTASDDGINAASDENKLQGDVRISGGTVAIHASGDAIDSNHSIVIDGGTVLAEGPGNNRNSIFDKGDGKDAVLWVNGGTVLAVGSAEKAKNFSGGTQYSRLEPVSGHAGDVISADDGSGVQLVASRDFSCVIYSSPSFTENSRIQITSGSPADAADLEQDPSVIAENPFMAIAVQEALEGITCQHGGPFGCVIVKDGKIVGLGHNMVLAGHDASAHGEIQAIRDAGHNLNTHDLSGCVLYTTGEPCPMCLFACLWANIDRVYYGCTIEDNSMIGFRDGGFSDLVDKESLPDDYLVCIDREACLRLFEEYQRISHTLY
;
A
#
# COMPACT_ATOMS: atom_id res chain seq x y z
N MET A 1 29.84 66.63 56.44
CA MET A 1 31.29 67.05 56.24
C MET A 1 31.93 66.01 55.33
N LYS A 2 32.33 66.50 54.14
CA LYS A 2 33.54 66.14 53.40
C LYS A 2 33.77 64.66 53.10
N GLN A 3 34.09 64.23 51.91
CA GLN A 3 34.44 64.75 50.57
C GLN A 3 34.74 63.58 49.67
N ARG A 4 34.24 63.65 48.43
CA ARG A 4 34.91 63.41 47.15
C ARG A 4 35.69 62.12 46.90
N SER A 5 35.16 61.44 45.95
CA SER A 5 35.74 60.78 44.77
C SER A 5 37.22 61.06 44.41
N PRO A 6 37.91 60.36 43.49
CA PRO A 6 37.37 59.87 42.17
C PRO A 6 37.94 58.52 41.69
N SER A 7 37.25 58.01 40.72
CA SER A 7 37.67 57.34 39.47
C SER A 7 39.08 56.78 39.31
N LEU A 8 39.13 55.57 38.80
CA LEU A 8 39.99 55.15 37.68
C LEU A 8 39.51 53.80 37.11
N LEU A 9 38.94 53.91 35.94
CA LEU A 9 38.86 52.73 35.03
C LEU A 9 40.25 52.48 34.45
N PRO A 10 40.64 51.23 34.27
CA PRO A 10 41.54 50.86 33.19
C PRO A 10 40.74 50.15 32.09
N ALA A 11 40.87 50.70 30.91
CA ALA A 11 40.45 50.07 29.66
C ALA A 11 41.22 48.75 29.49
N ILE A 12 40.52 47.67 29.52
CA ILE A 12 41.03 46.38 29.03
C ILE A 12 40.59 46.24 27.57
N LEU A 13 41.57 46.42 26.67
CA LEU A 13 41.52 46.06 25.29
C LEU A 13 41.24 44.57 25.21
N CYS A 14 40.02 44.21 24.88
CA CYS A 14 39.66 42.83 24.54
C CYS A 14 40.09 42.56 23.10
N GLY A 15 41.30 42.00 22.95
CA GLY A 15 41.74 41.46 21.67
C GLY A 15 40.82 40.29 21.28
N LEU A 16 40.04 40.52 20.23
CA LEU A 16 39.34 39.43 19.55
C LEU A 16 40.39 38.53 18.90
N PHE A 17 40.80 37.48 19.60
CA PHE A 17 41.45 36.35 18.98
C PHE A 17 40.35 35.56 18.23
N LEU A 18 40.28 35.80 16.92
CA LEU A 18 39.55 35.00 15.97
C LEU A 18 40.25 33.63 15.87
N PHE A 19 39.94 32.70 16.78
CA PHE A 19 40.25 31.30 16.60
C PHE A 19 39.28 30.78 15.53
N LEU A 20 39.67 30.87 14.25
CA LEU A 20 39.15 29.99 13.23
C LEU A 20 39.54 28.57 13.64
N LEU A 21 38.68 27.90 14.38
CA LEU A 21 38.67 26.46 14.43
C LEU A 21 38.35 25.97 13.00
N LEU A 22 39.40 25.66 12.27
CA LEU A 22 39.33 24.69 11.17
C LEU A 22 38.92 23.36 11.81
N MET A 23 37.60 23.18 12.05
CA MET A 23 37.06 21.84 12.12
C MET A 23 37.22 21.27 10.72
N PRO A 24 37.91 20.14 10.57
CA PRO A 24 37.79 19.41 9.35
C PRO A 24 36.28 19.12 9.23
N LEU A 25 35.65 19.60 8.15
CA LEU A 25 34.43 18.99 7.68
C LEU A 25 34.78 17.51 7.42
N CYS A 26 34.64 16.68 8.46
CA CYS A 26 34.30 15.32 8.22
C CYS A 26 32.92 15.40 7.57
N ALA A 27 32.89 15.48 6.25
CA ALA A 27 31.78 14.91 5.52
C ALA A 27 31.70 13.49 6.06
N SER A 28 30.79 13.27 7.00
CA SER A 28 30.30 11.94 7.28
C SER A 28 29.87 11.44 5.91
N ALA A 29 30.62 10.52 5.34
CA ALA A 29 30.09 9.70 4.26
C ALA A 29 28.77 9.19 4.83
N GLU A 30 27.63 9.66 4.29
CA GLU A 30 26.35 9.05 4.56
C GLU A 30 26.61 7.57 4.30
N SER A 31 26.53 6.75 5.34
CA SER A 31 26.63 5.31 5.18
C SER A 31 25.54 4.96 4.21
N ALA A 32 25.92 4.43 3.04
CA ALA A 32 24.94 4.02 2.04
C ALA A 32 23.95 3.10 2.74
N ASP A 33 22.67 3.37 2.58
CA ASP A 33 21.61 2.51 3.11
C ASP A 33 21.86 1.09 2.59
N PRO A 34 21.99 0.07 3.44
CA PRO A 34 22.30 -1.28 2.99
C PRO A 34 21.15 -1.94 2.24
N TYR A 35 19.93 -1.41 2.33
CA TYR A 35 18.71 -2.00 1.78
C TYR A 35 18.24 -1.30 0.51
N PHE A 36 18.40 0.03 0.43
CA PHE A 36 17.92 0.84 -0.67
C PHE A 36 19.04 1.70 -1.27
N SER A 37 18.88 2.03 -2.53
CA SER A 37 19.74 2.96 -3.26
C SER A 37 18.92 4.15 -3.75
N LYS A 38 19.58 5.23 -4.15
CA LYS A 38 18.88 6.40 -4.70
C LYS A 38 17.97 6.05 -5.88
N SER A 39 18.34 5.05 -6.69
CA SER A 39 17.53 4.64 -7.83
C SER A 39 16.19 4.00 -7.44
N ASP A 40 16.05 3.52 -6.21
CA ASP A 40 14.81 2.92 -5.71
C ASP A 40 13.72 3.97 -5.41
N TYR A 41 14.14 5.22 -5.16
CA TYR A 41 13.26 6.37 -4.91
C TYR A 41 13.23 7.39 -6.05
N ASN A 42 14.02 7.16 -7.11
CA ASN A 42 14.16 8.14 -8.18
C ASN A 42 12.88 8.20 -8.99
N ASP A 43 12.23 9.36 -9.01
CA ASP A 43 11.09 9.62 -9.88
C ASP A 43 11.59 10.17 -11.22
N VAL A 44 11.46 9.35 -12.28
CA VAL A 44 11.86 9.71 -13.64
C VAL A 44 10.66 9.98 -14.55
N VAL A 45 9.45 10.07 -13.99
CA VAL A 45 8.22 10.25 -14.78
C VAL A 45 8.24 11.54 -15.60
N ALA A 46 8.79 12.63 -15.03
CA ALA A 46 8.92 13.91 -15.72
C ALA A 46 10.14 13.99 -16.64
N GLU A 47 11.06 12.99 -16.59
CA GLU A 47 12.24 13.00 -17.45
C GLU A 47 11.90 12.58 -18.89
N PRO A 48 12.61 13.09 -19.89
CA PRO A 48 12.43 12.64 -21.27
C PRO A 48 12.73 11.14 -21.39
N ALA A 49 11.78 10.38 -21.94
CA ALA A 49 12.01 8.97 -22.22
C ALA A 49 13.03 8.78 -23.34
N ASP A 50 13.94 7.85 -23.18
CA ASP A 50 14.89 7.43 -24.23
C ASP A 50 14.17 6.72 -25.37
N ALA A 51 13.08 6.05 -25.10
CA ALA A 51 12.17 5.49 -26.11
C ALA A 51 10.76 5.30 -25.53
N VAL A 52 9.78 5.28 -26.44
CA VAL A 52 8.38 4.96 -26.13
C VAL A 52 8.05 3.60 -26.69
N ILE A 53 7.38 2.78 -25.89
CA ILE A 53 6.77 1.53 -26.29
C ILE A 53 5.26 1.75 -26.36
N THR A 54 4.70 1.57 -27.54
CA THR A 54 3.25 1.63 -27.76
C THR A 54 2.73 0.22 -28.00
N LEU A 55 1.76 -0.19 -27.20
CA LEU A 55 1.13 -1.51 -27.27
C LEU A 55 -0.20 -1.38 -28.03
N GLU A 56 -0.38 -2.18 -29.07
CA GLU A 56 -1.60 -2.20 -29.90
C GLU A 56 -1.96 -3.65 -30.26
N GLY A 57 -2.94 -4.22 -29.55
CA GLY A 57 -3.41 -5.59 -29.79
C GLY A 57 -2.30 -6.63 -29.58
N ASP A 58 -1.87 -7.27 -30.66
CA ASP A 58 -0.88 -8.35 -30.68
C ASP A 58 0.55 -7.90 -31.07
N TYR A 59 0.77 -6.60 -31.19
CA TYR A 59 2.05 -6.02 -31.58
C TYR A 59 2.46 -4.83 -30.71
N GLY A 60 3.75 -4.75 -30.40
CA GLY A 60 4.34 -3.64 -29.68
C GLY A 60 5.37 -2.89 -30.53
N THR A 61 5.29 -1.57 -30.54
CA THR A 61 6.21 -0.70 -31.28
C THR A 61 7.18 -0.01 -30.33
N LEU A 62 8.47 -0.11 -30.60
CA LEU A 62 9.55 0.61 -29.93
C LEU A 62 9.98 1.80 -30.82
N SER A 63 9.88 3.02 -30.33
CA SER A 63 10.13 4.25 -31.11
C SER A 63 11.60 4.43 -31.52
N ASP A 64 12.57 3.94 -30.73
CA ASP A 64 14.00 3.93 -31.07
C ASP A 64 14.51 2.49 -31.21
N THR A 65 14.60 2.02 -32.44
CA THR A 65 15.06 0.67 -32.76
C THR A 65 16.56 0.45 -32.53
N THR A 66 17.34 1.49 -32.20
CA THR A 66 18.74 1.33 -31.77
C THR A 66 18.85 0.83 -30.33
N ARG A 67 17.76 0.87 -29.57
CA ARG A 67 17.67 0.44 -28.17
C ARG A 67 17.05 -0.94 -27.99
N GLY A 68 16.57 -1.56 -29.08
CA GLY A 68 15.92 -2.85 -29.03
C GLY A 68 15.10 -3.14 -30.27
N ARG A 69 14.04 -3.92 -30.13
CA ARG A 69 13.20 -4.37 -31.26
C ARG A 69 11.73 -4.28 -30.93
N SER A 70 10.96 -3.78 -31.90
CA SER A 70 9.50 -3.90 -31.94
C SER A 70 9.08 -5.34 -32.23
N GLY A 71 7.88 -5.70 -31.85
CA GLY A 71 7.29 -7.00 -32.15
C GLY A 71 6.53 -7.62 -30.97
N ASN A 72 6.47 -8.94 -30.99
CA ASN A 72 6.03 -9.77 -29.88
C ASN A 72 7.04 -10.91 -29.70
N PRO A 73 7.93 -10.85 -28.67
CA PRO A 73 8.02 -9.78 -27.65
C PRO A 73 8.62 -8.47 -28.19
N VAL A 74 8.28 -7.35 -27.52
CA VAL A 74 9.11 -6.14 -27.60
C VAL A 74 10.37 -6.40 -26.78
N VAL A 75 11.55 -6.14 -27.36
CA VAL A 75 12.82 -6.40 -26.67
C VAL A 75 13.56 -5.11 -26.41
N ILE A 76 13.91 -4.84 -25.16
CA ILE A 76 14.77 -3.75 -24.70
C ILE A 76 16.19 -4.31 -24.53
N GLU A 77 17.18 -3.71 -25.21
CA GLU A 77 18.58 -4.17 -25.21
C GLU A 77 19.56 -3.14 -24.61
N ARG A 78 19.07 -2.00 -24.11
CA ARG A 78 19.90 -0.95 -23.51
C ARG A 78 19.27 -0.37 -22.27
N LYS A 79 20.10 0.07 -21.32
CA LYS A 79 19.69 0.87 -20.18
C LYS A 79 19.00 2.17 -20.61
N GLY A 80 18.18 2.74 -19.75
CA GLY A 80 17.51 4.01 -20.00
C GLY A 80 16.09 4.03 -19.50
N ILE A 81 15.36 5.07 -19.90
CA ILE A 81 13.97 5.34 -19.51
C ILE A 81 13.07 4.98 -20.69
N TYR A 82 12.14 4.07 -20.45
CA TYR A 82 11.18 3.58 -21.43
C TYR A 82 9.77 3.88 -20.94
N ARG A 83 9.03 4.71 -21.68
CA ARG A 83 7.61 4.98 -21.41
C ARG A 83 6.77 3.98 -22.17
N ILE A 84 5.86 3.30 -21.46
CA ILE A 84 5.00 2.26 -22.01
C ILE A 84 3.56 2.75 -21.93
N THR A 85 2.84 2.68 -23.05
CA THR A 85 1.45 3.13 -23.19
C THR A 85 0.64 2.13 -24.01
N GLY A 86 -0.69 2.18 -23.86
CA GLY A 86 -1.60 1.38 -24.68
C GLY A 86 -1.97 0.03 -24.08
N SER A 87 -2.56 -0.82 -24.90
CA SER A 87 -3.07 -2.12 -24.47
C SER A 87 -2.66 -3.24 -25.41
N SER A 88 -2.43 -4.43 -24.84
CA SER A 88 -2.09 -5.61 -25.64
C SER A 88 -2.79 -6.87 -25.13
N ASP A 89 -3.07 -7.76 -26.08
CA ASP A 89 -3.51 -9.14 -25.83
C ASP A 89 -2.49 -10.10 -26.46
N GLY A 90 -1.56 -10.58 -25.65
CA GLY A 90 -0.50 -11.51 -26.03
C GLY A 90 0.89 -10.90 -26.21
N VAL A 91 1.05 -9.57 -26.30
CA VAL A 91 2.38 -8.94 -26.36
C VAL A 91 3.07 -9.02 -25.02
N THR A 92 4.36 -9.40 -25.03
CA THR A 92 5.21 -9.38 -23.85
C THR A 92 6.37 -8.40 -24.06
N ILE A 93 6.92 -7.88 -22.96
CA ILE A 93 8.11 -7.02 -22.98
C ILE A 93 9.25 -7.79 -22.34
N GLN A 94 10.38 -7.90 -23.03
CA GLN A 94 11.59 -8.54 -22.54
C GLN A 94 12.74 -7.55 -22.44
N ILE A 95 13.39 -7.49 -21.28
CA ILE A 95 14.60 -6.73 -21.06
C ILE A 95 15.78 -7.70 -21.14
N ARG A 96 16.72 -7.41 -22.04
CA ARG A 96 17.95 -8.22 -22.30
C ARG A 96 19.18 -7.31 -22.31
N GLU A 97 19.23 -6.39 -21.38
CA GLU A 97 20.36 -5.46 -21.21
C GLU A 97 21.50 -6.18 -20.47
N PRO A 98 22.75 -6.09 -20.94
CA PRO A 98 23.87 -6.76 -20.29
C PRO A 98 24.09 -6.28 -18.85
N LYS A 99 24.36 -7.19 -17.94
CA LYS A 99 24.64 -6.89 -16.53
C LYS A 99 25.74 -5.84 -16.38
N LYS A 100 25.57 -4.92 -15.42
CA LYS A 100 26.47 -3.83 -15.04
C LYS A 100 26.57 -2.67 -16.03
N SER A 101 25.66 -2.53 -16.98
CA SER A 101 25.67 -1.37 -17.86
C SER A 101 24.78 -0.22 -17.35
N GLY A 102 23.85 -0.49 -16.43
CA GLY A 102 23.02 0.45 -15.71
C GLY A 102 21.54 0.05 -15.65
N ASN A 103 20.73 0.88 -15.03
CA ASN A 103 19.33 0.60 -14.75
C ASN A 103 18.43 0.74 -15.97
N VAL A 104 17.36 -0.05 -16.00
CA VAL A 104 16.25 0.08 -16.95
C VAL A 104 15.03 0.56 -16.18
N TYR A 105 14.52 1.73 -16.53
CA TYR A 105 13.30 2.30 -15.97
C TYR A 105 12.15 2.07 -16.94
N LEU A 106 11.08 1.45 -16.48
CA LEU A 106 9.84 1.25 -17.22
C LEU A 106 8.76 2.12 -16.58
N ILE A 107 8.33 3.16 -17.27
CA ILE A 107 7.20 3.99 -16.85
C ILE A 107 5.93 3.41 -17.47
N LEU A 108 5.07 2.80 -16.64
CA LEU A 108 3.77 2.29 -17.05
C LEU A 108 2.73 3.41 -16.94
N GLU A 109 2.24 3.88 -18.07
CA GLU A 109 1.28 4.98 -18.17
C GLU A 109 -0.05 4.46 -18.70
N ASN A 110 -0.97 4.09 -17.80
CA ASN A 110 -2.28 3.51 -18.14
C ASN A 110 -2.15 2.31 -19.10
N VAL A 111 -1.33 1.36 -18.73
CA VAL A 111 -1.00 0.18 -19.54
C VAL A 111 -1.93 -0.97 -19.19
N SER A 112 -2.45 -1.67 -20.20
CA SER A 112 -3.15 -2.94 -20.00
C SER A 112 -2.48 -4.06 -20.81
N MET A 113 -1.96 -5.07 -20.15
CA MET A 113 -1.31 -6.22 -20.80
C MET A 113 -1.97 -7.52 -20.37
N VAL A 114 -2.27 -8.36 -21.36
CA VAL A 114 -2.69 -9.75 -21.14
C VAL A 114 -1.66 -10.67 -21.78
N SER A 115 -1.19 -11.67 -21.04
CA SER A 115 -0.29 -12.72 -21.54
C SER A 115 -0.78 -14.11 -21.15
N ARG A 116 -0.59 -15.09 -22.05
CA ARG A 116 -1.03 -16.49 -21.85
C ARG A 116 0.11 -17.47 -21.69
N ASP A 117 1.30 -17.11 -22.20
CA ASP A 117 2.42 -18.03 -22.35
C ASP A 117 3.62 -17.67 -21.47
N GLY A 118 3.48 -16.69 -20.56
CA GLY A 118 4.54 -16.24 -19.67
C GLY A 118 4.33 -14.82 -19.16
N PRO A 119 5.35 -14.21 -18.56
CA PRO A 119 5.25 -12.89 -17.98
C PRO A 119 4.82 -11.81 -18.99
N CYS A 120 3.96 -10.89 -18.57
CA CYS A 120 3.69 -9.68 -19.35
C CYS A 120 4.99 -8.86 -19.54
N ILE A 121 5.78 -8.75 -18.47
CA ILE A 121 7.08 -8.07 -18.46
C ILE A 121 8.12 -9.01 -17.85
N ALA A 122 9.20 -9.29 -18.59
CA ALA A 122 10.29 -10.14 -18.14
C ALA A 122 11.64 -9.43 -18.26
N SER A 123 12.25 -9.08 -17.13
CA SER A 123 13.64 -8.64 -17.09
C SER A 123 14.57 -9.86 -17.00
N LEU A 124 15.15 -10.24 -18.13
CA LEU A 124 16.02 -11.42 -18.25
C LEU A 124 17.49 -11.09 -18.03
N ALA A 125 17.88 -9.82 -18.20
CA ALA A 125 19.20 -9.32 -17.89
C ALA A 125 19.17 -7.79 -17.77
N SER A 126 19.54 -7.27 -16.59
CA SER A 126 19.77 -5.84 -16.31
C SER A 126 20.63 -5.70 -15.06
N GLU A 127 21.18 -4.52 -14.80
CA GLU A 127 21.76 -4.27 -13.48
C GLU A 127 20.64 -4.21 -12.43
N LYS A 128 19.60 -3.43 -12.72
CA LYS A 128 18.35 -3.35 -11.96
C LYS A 128 17.23 -2.90 -12.89
N THR A 129 16.05 -3.46 -12.72
CA THR A 129 14.84 -2.97 -13.37
C THR A 129 14.00 -2.21 -12.36
N ILE A 130 13.56 -1.00 -12.72
CA ILE A 130 12.66 -0.17 -11.94
C ILE A 130 11.37 0.02 -12.74
N VAL A 131 10.25 -0.42 -12.17
CA VAL A 131 8.92 -0.24 -12.74
C VAL A 131 8.25 0.90 -12.00
N GLN A 132 7.98 1.98 -12.72
CA GLN A 132 7.33 3.18 -12.21
C GLN A 132 5.90 3.25 -12.75
N CYS A 133 4.91 3.19 -11.87
CA CYS A 133 3.51 3.27 -12.28
C CYS A 133 3.00 4.70 -12.18
N THR A 134 2.34 5.16 -13.24
CA THR A 134 1.60 6.42 -13.28
C THR A 134 0.20 6.14 -13.83
N GLY A 135 -0.84 6.68 -13.20
CA GLY A 135 -2.21 6.31 -13.54
C GLY A 135 -2.53 4.86 -13.14
N ASP A 136 -3.39 4.21 -13.90
CA ASP A 136 -3.88 2.85 -13.59
C ASP A 136 -3.42 1.86 -14.66
N SER A 137 -2.64 0.89 -14.25
CA SER A 137 -2.08 -0.14 -15.14
C SER A 137 -2.46 -1.54 -14.68
N SER A 138 -2.57 -2.47 -15.63
CA SER A 138 -2.91 -3.87 -15.36
C SER A 138 -2.00 -4.84 -16.10
N LEU A 139 -1.59 -5.91 -15.41
CA LEU A 139 -0.86 -7.05 -15.94
C LEU A 139 -1.62 -8.32 -15.61
N THR A 140 -2.20 -8.96 -16.61
CA THR A 140 -2.90 -10.24 -16.47
C THR A 140 -2.09 -11.34 -17.14
N CYS A 141 -1.67 -12.34 -16.37
CA CYS A 141 -0.90 -13.49 -16.85
C CYS A 141 -1.64 -14.79 -16.49
N SER A 142 -2.22 -15.46 -17.47
CA SER A 142 -2.92 -16.74 -17.27
C SER A 142 -2.01 -17.97 -17.32
N ALA A 143 -0.69 -17.78 -17.56
CA ALA A 143 0.26 -18.88 -17.57
C ALA A 143 0.37 -19.53 -16.19
N ASP A 144 0.44 -20.85 -16.15
CA ASP A 144 0.61 -21.67 -14.94
C ASP A 144 2.06 -21.72 -14.43
N GLN A 145 2.97 -21.01 -15.09
CA GLN A 145 4.39 -20.93 -14.76
C GLN A 145 4.92 -19.49 -14.87
N GLY A 146 5.74 -19.09 -13.89
CA GLY A 146 6.36 -17.77 -13.87
C GLY A 146 5.60 -16.75 -13.01
N ALA A 147 5.56 -15.52 -13.45
CA ALA A 147 4.89 -14.40 -12.79
C ALA A 147 4.39 -13.41 -13.84
N ALA A 148 3.43 -12.56 -13.50
CA ALA A 148 3.01 -11.50 -14.41
C ALA A 148 4.11 -10.46 -14.64
N LEU A 149 4.85 -10.11 -13.59
CA LEU A 149 6.07 -9.30 -13.64
C LEU A 149 7.25 -10.12 -13.10
N TYR A 150 8.26 -10.35 -13.93
CA TYR A 150 9.40 -11.20 -13.62
C TYR A 150 10.74 -10.49 -13.81
N ALA A 151 11.70 -10.75 -12.91
CA ALA A 151 13.08 -10.30 -13.07
C ALA A 151 14.10 -11.37 -12.63
N GLU A 152 15.19 -11.54 -13.40
CA GLU A 152 16.33 -12.39 -13.04
C GLU A 152 17.23 -11.73 -11.98
N ASP A 153 17.21 -10.42 -11.89
CA ASP A 153 18.03 -9.60 -10.98
C ASP A 153 17.13 -8.78 -10.04
N ASP A 154 17.66 -7.73 -9.44
CA ASP A 154 16.91 -6.83 -8.55
C ASP A 154 15.79 -6.11 -9.29
N LEU A 155 14.65 -6.00 -8.63
CA LEU A 155 13.46 -5.33 -9.13
C LEU A 155 12.98 -4.30 -8.10
N THR A 156 12.67 -3.10 -8.57
CA THR A 156 12.00 -2.08 -7.75
C THR A 156 10.65 -1.73 -8.39
N VAL A 157 9.62 -1.59 -7.58
CA VAL A 157 8.33 -1.03 -8.00
C VAL A 157 8.09 0.25 -7.20
N ASN A 158 7.86 1.35 -7.90
CA ASN A 158 7.61 2.66 -7.30
C ASN A 158 6.63 3.50 -8.17
N GLY A 159 6.51 4.79 -7.86
CA GLY A 159 5.61 5.71 -8.53
C GLY A 159 4.35 6.01 -7.72
N SER A 160 3.47 6.84 -8.25
CA SER A 160 2.24 7.27 -7.58
C SER A 160 0.98 6.56 -8.08
N GLY A 161 1.11 5.79 -9.18
CA GLY A 161 -0.01 5.11 -9.82
C GLY A 161 -0.36 3.76 -9.19
N ARG A 162 -1.36 3.11 -9.78
CA ARG A 162 -1.80 1.76 -9.40
C ARG A 162 -1.31 0.73 -10.42
N LEU A 163 -0.95 -0.45 -9.92
CA LEU A 163 -0.67 -1.62 -10.73
C LEU A 163 -1.52 -2.81 -10.25
N ASN A 164 -2.49 -3.18 -11.08
CA ASN A 164 -3.33 -4.35 -10.85
C ASN A 164 -2.66 -5.57 -11.48
N ILE A 165 -2.46 -6.62 -10.70
CA ILE A 165 -1.80 -7.85 -11.15
C ILE A 165 -2.72 -9.04 -10.91
N GLU A 166 -3.02 -9.77 -11.98
CA GLU A 166 -3.69 -11.06 -11.91
C GLU A 166 -2.79 -12.12 -12.54
N SER A 167 -2.50 -13.20 -11.80
CA SER A 167 -1.56 -14.22 -12.26
C SER A 167 -2.02 -15.65 -11.94
N GLY A 168 -1.91 -16.53 -12.93
CA GLY A 168 -2.10 -17.97 -12.77
C GLY A 168 -0.97 -18.65 -11.97
N LYS A 169 0.08 -17.93 -11.60
CA LYS A 169 1.18 -18.41 -10.75
C LYS A 169 1.54 -17.33 -9.73
N ASN A 170 2.70 -16.69 -9.83
CA ASN A 170 3.13 -15.63 -8.93
C ASN A 170 2.71 -14.25 -9.48
N GLY A 171 2.33 -13.33 -8.60
CA GLY A 171 2.04 -11.97 -9.03
C GLY A 171 3.30 -11.26 -9.55
N ILE A 172 4.24 -10.99 -8.65
CA ILE A 172 5.58 -10.45 -8.95
C ILE A 172 6.63 -11.44 -8.47
N GLN A 173 7.65 -11.67 -9.29
CA GLN A 173 8.77 -12.52 -8.89
C GLN A 173 10.10 -11.94 -9.36
N CYS A 174 11.10 -11.91 -8.47
CA CYS A 174 12.49 -11.69 -8.87
C CYS A 174 13.44 -12.68 -8.20
N LYS A 175 14.58 -12.94 -8.84
CA LYS A 175 15.66 -13.77 -8.26
C LYS A 175 16.62 -12.96 -7.39
N GLY A 176 16.59 -11.65 -7.49
CA GLY A 176 17.28 -10.71 -6.62
C GLY A 176 16.43 -10.28 -5.44
N VAL A 177 16.57 -9.01 -5.05
CA VAL A 177 15.75 -8.34 -4.05
C VAL A 177 14.61 -7.59 -4.74
N LEU A 178 13.38 -7.84 -4.29
CA LEU A 178 12.22 -7.05 -4.66
C LEU A 178 12.08 -5.86 -3.69
N ARG A 179 12.06 -4.64 -4.22
CA ARG A 179 11.85 -3.42 -3.45
C ARG A 179 10.56 -2.74 -3.83
N ILE A 180 9.81 -2.30 -2.83
CA ILE A 180 8.58 -1.49 -3.00
C ILE A 180 8.84 -0.17 -2.26
N THR A 181 8.88 0.93 -2.99
CA THR A 181 9.12 2.28 -2.42
C THR A 181 8.03 3.27 -2.82
N GLY A 182 6.96 2.80 -3.44
CA GLY A 182 5.81 3.58 -3.89
C GLY A 182 4.82 2.70 -4.62
N SER A 183 3.91 3.32 -5.38
CA SER A 183 2.79 2.68 -6.09
C SER A 183 1.75 2.03 -5.18
N ARG A 184 0.61 1.75 -5.77
CA ARG A 184 -0.46 0.94 -5.18
C ARG A 184 -0.54 -0.36 -5.96
N LEU A 185 -0.16 -1.46 -5.32
CA LEU A 185 -0.18 -2.79 -5.91
C LEU A 185 -1.42 -3.53 -5.43
N LEU A 186 -2.27 -3.96 -6.36
CA LEU A 186 -3.36 -4.88 -6.09
C LEU A 186 -3.03 -6.20 -6.79
N VAL A 187 -2.83 -7.26 -6.01
CA VAL A 187 -2.30 -8.53 -6.52
C VAL A 187 -3.26 -9.67 -6.21
N ARG A 188 -3.58 -10.44 -7.23
CA ARG A 188 -4.28 -11.71 -7.14
C ARG A 188 -3.44 -12.77 -7.83
N ALA A 189 -3.02 -13.78 -7.11
CA ALA A 189 -2.13 -14.84 -7.60
C ALA A 189 -2.62 -16.23 -7.15
N GLU A 190 -2.35 -17.25 -7.95
CA GLU A 190 -2.67 -18.63 -7.56
C GLU A 190 -1.58 -19.27 -6.68
N ASN A 191 -0.35 -18.74 -6.72
CA ASN A 191 0.76 -19.12 -5.85
C ASN A 191 1.18 -17.91 -5.00
N ASP A 192 2.42 -17.41 -5.10
CA ASP A 192 2.88 -16.32 -4.26
C ASP A 192 2.38 -14.96 -4.77
N GLY A 193 1.88 -14.12 -3.88
CA GLY A 193 1.55 -12.75 -4.22
C GLY A 193 2.79 -12.03 -4.74
N LEU A 194 3.80 -11.88 -3.88
CA LEU A 194 5.11 -11.33 -4.20
C LEU A 194 6.22 -12.30 -3.79
N LYS A 195 7.20 -12.51 -4.67
CA LYS A 195 8.34 -13.39 -4.43
C LYS A 195 9.67 -12.70 -4.74
N GLY A 196 10.52 -12.57 -3.72
CA GLY A 196 11.90 -12.08 -3.85
C GLY A 196 12.89 -13.11 -3.34
N LYS A 197 13.63 -13.80 -4.22
CA LYS A 197 14.51 -14.91 -3.78
C LYS A 197 15.51 -14.48 -2.72
N HIS A 198 16.12 -13.29 -2.86
CA HIS A 198 17.05 -12.77 -1.87
C HIS A 198 16.37 -11.93 -0.79
N GLY A 199 15.17 -11.40 -1.06
CA GLY A 199 14.38 -10.68 -0.07
C GLY A 199 13.31 -9.78 -0.68
N ILE A 200 12.41 -9.34 0.19
CA ILE A 200 11.39 -8.33 -0.11
C ILE A 200 11.58 -7.19 0.88
N TYR A 201 11.82 -5.99 0.37
CA TYR A 201 12.01 -4.78 1.18
C TYR A 201 10.96 -3.76 0.80
N MET A 202 10.21 -3.27 1.78
CA MET A 202 9.17 -2.27 1.59
C MET A 202 9.46 -1.02 2.43
N ASP A 203 9.46 0.14 1.78
CA ASP A 203 9.66 1.45 2.42
C ASP A 203 8.74 2.49 1.76
N GLY A 204 7.44 2.25 1.88
CA GLY A 204 6.36 3.07 1.32
C GLY A 204 5.49 2.33 0.30
N GLY A 205 4.49 3.05 -0.23
CA GLY A 205 3.47 2.50 -1.11
C GLY A 205 2.42 1.65 -0.39
N SER A 206 1.55 1.03 -1.16
CA SER A 206 0.50 0.13 -0.67
C SER A 206 0.54 -1.17 -1.46
N VAL A 207 0.53 -2.29 -0.76
CA VAL A 207 0.47 -3.64 -1.34
C VAL A 207 -0.72 -4.37 -0.76
N THR A 208 -1.68 -4.71 -1.60
CA THR A 208 -2.83 -5.53 -1.23
C THR A 208 -2.80 -6.83 -2.03
N VAL A 209 -2.57 -7.95 -1.35
CA VAL A 209 -2.71 -9.28 -1.93
C VAL A 209 -4.07 -9.84 -1.53
N THR A 210 -4.99 -9.89 -2.48
CA THR A 210 -6.38 -10.31 -2.23
C THR A 210 -6.56 -11.82 -2.26
N LYS A 211 -5.64 -12.54 -2.92
CA LYS A 211 -5.59 -14.00 -2.97
C LYS A 211 -4.18 -14.44 -3.29
N SER A 212 -3.67 -15.42 -2.53
CA SER A 212 -2.43 -16.14 -2.84
C SER A 212 -2.36 -17.48 -2.11
N TYR A 213 -1.39 -18.31 -2.46
CA TYR A 213 -0.96 -19.41 -1.60
C TYR A 213 -0.12 -18.82 -0.47
N GLU A 214 1.00 -18.15 -0.76
CA GLU A 214 1.72 -17.30 0.20
C GLU A 214 1.60 -15.82 -0.17
N GLY A 215 1.39 -14.96 0.84
CA GLY A 215 1.28 -13.53 0.59
C GLY A 215 2.59 -12.95 0.06
N LEU A 216 3.63 -13.05 0.88
CA LEU A 216 5.02 -12.71 0.53
C LEU A 216 5.93 -13.90 0.77
N GLU A 217 6.76 -14.27 -0.21
CA GLU A 217 7.81 -15.28 -0.05
C GLU A 217 9.18 -14.68 -0.38
N GLY A 218 10.13 -14.75 0.56
CA GLY A 218 11.46 -14.19 0.33
C GLY A 218 12.56 -14.76 1.20
N GLY A 219 13.83 -14.55 0.82
CA GLY A 219 14.99 -14.92 1.62
C GLY A 219 15.05 -14.15 2.96
N GLN A 220 14.47 -12.97 3.00
CA GLN A 220 14.11 -12.17 4.18
C GLN A 220 13.01 -11.19 3.80
N VAL A 221 12.22 -10.73 4.77
CA VAL A 221 11.16 -9.73 4.54
C VAL A 221 11.32 -8.58 5.51
N LEU A 222 11.56 -7.37 4.99
CA LEU A 222 11.81 -6.17 5.77
C LEU A 222 10.79 -5.10 5.39
N VAL A 223 9.98 -4.67 6.37
CA VAL A 223 8.99 -3.59 6.21
C VAL A 223 9.43 -2.41 7.04
N PHE A 224 9.80 -1.31 6.39
CA PHE A 224 10.24 -0.06 7.02
C PHE A 224 9.07 0.92 7.14
N ASP A 225 8.23 1.00 6.10
CA ASP A 225 7.03 1.84 6.04
C ASP A 225 6.09 1.35 4.92
N GLY A 226 4.88 1.90 4.85
CA GLY A 226 3.86 1.61 3.85
C GLY A 226 2.67 0.82 4.41
N ASN A 227 1.75 0.46 3.52
CA ASN A 227 0.55 -0.32 3.87
C ASN A 227 0.62 -1.69 3.19
N LEU A 228 0.59 -2.74 3.98
CA LEU A 228 0.66 -4.13 3.53
C LEU A 228 -0.56 -4.91 4.01
N GLN A 229 -1.37 -5.40 3.07
CA GLN A 229 -2.53 -6.24 3.35
C GLN A 229 -2.37 -7.58 2.62
N LEU A 230 -2.45 -8.67 3.34
CA LEU A 230 -2.20 -10.01 2.82
C LEU A 230 -3.35 -10.95 3.14
N THR A 231 -3.91 -11.58 2.10
CA THR A 231 -4.81 -12.72 2.22
C THR A 231 -4.16 -13.94 1.58
N ALA A 232 -3.87 -14.94 2.38
CA ALA A 232 -3.16 -16.15 1.96
C ALA A 232 -3.86 -17.44 2.42
N SER A 233 -3.83 -18.44 1.57
CA SER A 233 -4.37 -19.78 1.87
C SER A 233 -3.37 -20.66 2.63
N ASP A 234 -2.10 -20.27 2.68
CA ASP A 234 -1.06 -20.78 3.54
C ASP A 234 -0.47 -19.62 4.35
N ASP A 235 0.80 -19.28 4.24
CA ASP A 235 1.43 -18.27 5.10
C ASP A 235 1.24 -16.85 4.55
N GLY A 236 1.01 -15.91 5.48
CA GLY A 236 0.92 -14.49 5.12
C GLY A 236 2.28 -13.95 4.66
N ILE A 237 3.30 -14.13 5.48
CA ILE A 237 4.70 -13.84 5.18
C ILE A 237 5.52 -15.09 5.44
N ASN A 238 6.24 -15.58 4.43
CA ASN A 238 7.19 -16.68 4.54
C ASN A 238 8.61 -16.18 4.22
N ALA A 239 9.47 -16.11 5.24
CA ALA A 239 10.88 -15.77 5.08
C ALA A 239 11.73 -17.04 5.12
N ALA A 240 11.85 -17.69 3.97
CA ALA A 240 12.59 -18.93 3.78
C ALA A 240 13.84 -18.71 2.91
N SER A 241 15.02 -18.92 3.46
CA SER A 241 16.27 -18.83 2.70
C SER A 241 16.92 -20.19 2.51
N ASP A 242 17.14 -20.55 1.27
CA ASP A 242 17.94 -21.72 0.88
C ASP A 242 19.46 -21.44 0.87
N GLU A 243 19.86 -20.19 1.07
CA GLU A 243 21.26 -19.75 0.99
C GLU A 243 21.82 -19.44 2.39
N ASN A 244 22.90 -20.10 2.77
CA ASN A 244 23.62 -19.94 4.06
C ASN A 244 24.04 -18.49 4.43
N LYS A 245 23.70 -17.49 3.63
CA LYS A 245 24.05 -16.07 3.85
C LYS A 245 22.88 -15.21 4.31
N LEU A 246 21.66 -15.65 4.07
CA LEU A 246 20.45 -14.99 4.50
C LEU A 246 19.81 -15.86 5.59
N GLN A 247 19.40 -15.26 6.67
CA GLN A 247 18.93 -16.01 7.83
C GLN A 247 17.42 -16.24 7.83
N GLY A 248 16.71 -15.76 6.81
CA GLY A 248 15.25 -15.86 6.77
C GLY A 248 14.56 -14.96 7.80
N ASP A 249 15.08 -13.75 8.01
CA ASP A 249 14.52 -12.82 8.99
C ASP A 249 13.27 -12.11 8.47
N VAL A 250 12.30 -11.91 9.36
CA VAL A 250 11.21 -10.95 9.17
C VAL A 250 11.40 -9.79 10.14
N ARG A 251 11.44 -8.57 9.64
CA ARG A 251 11.53 -7.36 10.45
C ARG A 251 10.52 -6.32 10.01
N ILE A 252 9.72 -5.83 10.95
CA ILE A 252 8.76 -4.76 10.73
C ILE A 252 9.16 -3.58 11.61
N SER A 253 9.54 -2.48 10.98
CA SER A 253 10.04 -1.28 11.66
C SER A 253 9.05 -0.11 11.60
N GLY A 254 8.05 -0.16 10.72
CA GLY A 254 7.04 0.88 10.54
C GLY A 254 5.90 0.42 9.65
N GLY A 255 5.04 1.34 9.27
CA GLY A 255 3.88 1.10 8.42
C GLY A 255 2.73 0.34 9.09
N THR A 256 1.80 -0.12 8.28
CA THR A 256 0.67 -0.95 8.70
C THR A 256 0.75 -2.30 7.98
N VAL A 257 0.71 -3.39 8.72
CA VAL A 257 0.75 -4.75 8.20
C VAL A 257 -0.48 -5.50 8.70
N ALA A 258 -1.39 -5.82 7.80
CA ALA A 258 -2.58 -6.62 8.05
C ALA A 258 -2.46 -7.97 7.34
N ILE A 259 -2.58 -9.05 8.09
CA ILE A 259 -2.37 -10.42 7.59
C ILE A 259 -3.59 -11.27 7.91
N HIS A 260 -4.06 -11.96 6.91
CA HIS A 260 -5.13 -12.93 6.99
C HIS A 260 -4.64 -14.24 6.35
N ALA A 261 -4.18 -15.17 7.17
CA ALA A 261 -3.54 -16.40 6.71
C ALA A 261 -4.24 -17.65 7.24
N SER A 262 -4.28 -18.71 6.43
CA SER A 262 -4.75 -20.01 6.89
C SER A 262 -3.62 -20.90 7.42
N GLY A 263 -2.39 -20.61 7.01
CA GLY A 263 -1.13 -21.08 7.61
C GLY A 263 -0.65 -20.16 8.73
N ASP A 264 0.64 -19.97 8.85
CA ASP A 264 1.22 -19.03 9.79
C ASP A 264 0.97 -17.58 9.30
N ALA A 265 0.63 -16.67 10.21
CA ALA A 265 0.55 -15.28 9.78
C ALA A 265 1.95 -14.78 9.36
N ILE A 266 2.97 -15.13 10.13
CA ILE A 266 4.38 -14.91 9.77
C ILE A 266 5.17 -16.17 10.08
N ASP A 267 5.74 -16.80 9.06
CA ASP A 267 6.76 -17.85 9.16
C ASP A 267 8.16 -17.29 8.82
N SER A 268 9.13 -17.64 9.63
CA SER A 268 10.51 -17.20 9.46
C SER A 268 11.47 -18.35 9.79
N ASN A 269 12.36 -18.66 8.89
CA ASN A 269 13.40 -19.66 9.16
C ASN A 269 14.42 -19.20 10.21
N HIS A 270 14.39 -17.93 10.64
CA HIS A 270 15.25 -17.41 11.69
C HIS A 270 14.48 -16.52 12.68
N SER A 271 14.51 -15.21 12.55
CA SER A 271 13.96 -14.29 13.56
C SER A 271 12.77 -13.48 13.07
N ILE A 272 11.83 -13.22 13.95
CA ILE A 272 10.75 -12.26 13.76
C ILE A 272 10.96 -11.13 14.76
N VAL A 273 11.16 -9.91 14.25
CA VAL A 273 11.40 -8.71 15.07
C VAL A 273 10.45 -7.59 14.65
N ILE A 274 9.67 -7.10 15.61
CA ILE A 274 8.79 -5.96 15.40
C ILE A 274 9.36 -4.78 16.19
N ASP A 275 9.84 -3.76 15.47
CA ASP A 275 10.45 -2.56 16.05
C ASP A 275 9.49 -1.36 16.04
N GLY A 276 8.44 -1.40 15.22
CA GLY A 276 7.48 -0.31 15.06
C GLY A 276 6.31 -0.70 14.17
N GLY A 277 5.49 0.31 13.83
CA GLY A 277 4.31 0.13 13.00
C GLY A 277 3.11 -0.48 13.71
N THR A 278 2.10 -0.87 12.93
CA THR A 278 0.91 -1.59 13.42
C THR A 278 0.81 -2.93 12.70
N VAL A 279 0.77 -4.02 13.46
CA VAL A 279 0.64 -5.38 12.94
C VAL A 279 -0.66 -5.97 13.43
N LEU A 280 -1.58 -6.21 12.49
CA LEU A 280 -2.83 -6.92 12.70
C LEU A 280 -2.70 -8.29 12.03
N ALA A 281 -2.80 -9.37 12.79
CA ALA A 281 -2.54 -10.69 12.23
C ALA A 281 -3.61 -11.70 12.64
N GLU A 282 -4.19 -12.34 11.64
CA GLU A 282 -4.98 -13.54 11.84
C GLU A 282 -4.20 -14.75 11.32
N GLY A 283 -3.85 -15.61 12.25
CA GLY A 283 -3.21 -16.88 11.97
C GLY A 283 -4.22 -18.02 11.85
N PRO A 284 -3.74 -19.27 11.91
CA PRO A 284 -4.54 -20.45 11.67
C PRO A 284 -5.67 -20.64 12.69
N GLY A 285 -6.83 -21.06 12.23
CA GLY A 285 -7.92 -21.54 13.07
C GLY A 285 -7.72 -22.99 13.56
N ASN A 286 -6.60 -23.63 13.23
CA ASN A 286 -6.28 -25.01 13.57
C ASN A 286 -4.95 -25.13 14.33
N ASN A 287 -4.64 -26.32 14.79
CA ASN A 287 -3.48 -26.61 15.65
C ASN A 287 -2.22 -27.07 14.89
N ARG A 288 -2.13 -26.89 13.58
CA ARG A 288 -0.96 -27.30 12.79
C ARG A 288 0.10 -26.22 12.72
N ASN A 289 -0.34 -24.99 12.56
CA ASN A 289 0.49 -23.79 12.33
C ASN A 289 0.39 -22.84 13.53
N SER A 290 1.21 -21.80 13.55
CA SER A 290 1.30 -20.78 14.60
C SER A 290 0.83 -19.43 14.05
N ILE A 291 0.60 -18.44 14.91
CA ILE A 291 0.43 -17.05 14.47
C ILE A 291 1.79 -16.52 13.99
N PHE A 292 2.80 -16.68 14.84
CA PHE A 292 4.19 -16.31 14.55
C PHE A 292 5.08 -17.54 14.76
N ASP A 293 5.62 -18.09 13.67
CA ASP A 293 6.60 -19.19 13.77
C ASP A 293 8.00 -18.70 13.39
N LYS A 294 8.89 -18.69 14.36
CA LYS A 294 10.30 -18.38 14.19
C LYS A 294 11.11 -19.65 14.04
N GLY A 295 12.24 -19.55 13.38
CA GLY A 295 13.18 -20.64 13.23
C GLY A 295 13.64 -21.27 14.55
N ASP A 296 14.03 -22.54 14.47
CA ASP A 296 14.49 -23.36 15.63
C ASP A 296 15.92 -23.05 16.07
N GLY A 297 16.63 -22.16 15.36
CA GLY A 297 17.99 -21.73 15.67
C GLY A 297 18.12 -21.18 17.09
N LYS A 298 19.24 -21.43 17.77
CA LYS A 298 19.47 -20.94 19.14
C LYS A 298 19.57 -19.42 19.24
N ASP A 299 19.92 -18.77 18.16
CA ASP A 299 20.04 -17.33 17.96
C ASP A 299 18.79 -16.70 17.35
N ALA A 300 17.83 -17.52 16.91
CA ALA A 300 16.56 -17.06 16.39
C ALA A 300 15.67 -16.50 17.50
N VAL A 301 15.11 -15.32 17.27
CA VAL A 301 14.32 -14.58 18.27
C VAL A 301 12.91 -14.24 17.74
N LEU A 302 11.97 -14.15 18.67
CA LEU A 302 10.63 -13.59 18.45
C LEU A 302 10.50 -12.39 19.40
N TRP A 303 10.76 -11.17 18.90
CA TRP A 303 10.89 -9.96 19.70
C TRP A 303 9.94 -8.86 19.26
N VAL A 304 9.46 -8.10 20.26
CA VAL A 304 8.77 -6.82 20.02
C VAL A 304 9.49 -5.71 20.79
N ASN A 305 9.93 -4.69 20.04
CA ASN A 305 10.65 -3.54 20.59
C ASN A 305 9.81 -2.28 20.57
N GLY A 306 8.82 -2.19 19.67
CA GLY A 306 7.94 -1.05 19.49
C GLY A 306 6.74 -1.39 18.62
N GLY A 307 5.90 -0.38 18.37
CA GLY A 307 4.69 -0.53 17.57
C GLY A 307 3.53 -1.19 18.31
N THR A 308 2.45 -1.46 17.58
CA THR A 308 1.29 -2.18 18.12
C THR A 308 1.12 -3.50 17.39
N VAL A 309 0.99 -4.59 18.14
CA VAL A 309 0.70 -5.92 17.63
C VAL A 309 -0.60 -6.40 18.23
N LEU A 310 -1.54 -6.75 17.38
CA LEU A 310 -2.78 -7.43 17.77
C LEU A 310 -2.96 -8.63 16.86
N ALA A 311 -2.89 -9.82 17.44
CA ALA A 311 -2.95 -11.04 16.65
C ALA A 311 -3.84 -12.09 17.32
N VAL A 312 -4.58 -12.85 16.49
CA VAL A 312 -5.47 -13.93 16.93
C VAL A 312 -5.18 -15.22 16.17
N GLY A 313 -5.50 -16.35 16.77
CA GLY A 313 -5.33 -17.65 16.15
C GLY A 313 -5.52 -18.82 17.11
N SER A 314 -4.94 -19.98 16.78
CA SER A 314 -4.99 -21.17 17.62
C SER A 314 -3.99 -21.08 18.77
N ALA A 315 -4.44 -21.33 20.00
CA ALA A 315 -3.60 -21.32 21.20
C ALA A 315 -2.60 -22.49 21.26
N GLU A 316 -2.82 -23.57 20.51
CA GLU A 316 -2.07 -24.82 20.71
C GLU A 316 -0.58 -24.69 20.38
N LYS A 317 -0.24 -23.88 19.35
CA LYS A 317 1.15 -23.61 18.96
C LYS A 317 1.56 -22.15 19.13
N ALA A 318 0.63 -21.29 19.52
CA ALA A 318 0.93 -19.88 19.70
C ALA A 318 2.06 -19.67 20.72
N LYS A 319 3.00 -18.83 20.36
CA LYS A 319 4.13 -18.42 21.21
C LYS A 319 4.04 -16.92 21.43
N ASN A 320 4.16 -16.47 22.68
CA ASN A 320 4.33 -15.06 22.96
C ASN A 320 5.71 -14.58 22.51
N PHE A 321 5.87 -13.28 22.32
CA PHE A 321 7.18 -12.69 22.15
C PHE A 321 8.07 -13.05 23.33
N SER A 322 9.24 -13.62 23.02
CA SER A 322 10.17 -14.15 24.03
C SER A 322 11.12 -13.10 24.58
N GLY A 323 11.10 -11.88 24.00
CA GLY A 323 11.97 -10.76 24.37
C GLY A 323 11.63 -9.49 23.58
N GLY A 324 12.57 -8.55 23.63
CA GLY A 324 12.39 -7.21 23.14
C GLY A 324 12.32 -6.20 24.28
N THR A 325 12.05 -4.93 23.96
CA THR A 325 11.98 -3.85 24.95
C THR A 325 10.54 -3.48 25.34
N GLN A 326 9.56 -4.05 24.65
CA GLN A 326 8.14 -3.77 24.86
C GLN A 326 7.44 -4.98 25.51
N TYR A 327 6.51 -4.69 26.41
CA TYR A 327 5.71 -5.74 27.05
C TYR A 327 4.72 -6.34 26.07
N SER A 328 4.61 -7.65 26.09
CA SER A 328 3.63 -8.41 25.30
C SER A 328 2.95 -9.47 26.14
N ARG A 329 1.73 -9.82 25.76
CA ARG A 329 0.98 -10.90 26.41
C ARG A 329 0.29 -11.77 25.38
N LEU A 330 0.44 -13.08 25.56
CA LEU A 330 -0.42 -14.08 24.95
C LEU A 330 -1.49 -14.45 25.97
N GLU A 331 -2.75 -14.24 25.62
CA GLU A 331 -3.89 -14.57 26.45
C GLU A 331 -4.68 -15.73 25.80
N PRO A 332 -4.77 -16.90 26.47
CA PRO A 332 -5.59 -18.00 26.00
C PRO A 332 -7.06 -17.66 26.25
N VAL A 333 -7.71 -17.11 25.26
CA VAL A 333 -9.11 -16.71 25.29
C VAL A 333 -9.74 -17.06 23.95
N SER A 334 -10.93 -17.65 24.00
CA SER A 334 -11.65 -18.02 22.78
C SER A 334 -12.61 -16.92 22.37
N GLY A 335 -12.73 -16.73 21.08
CA GLY A 335 -13.73 -15.89 20.44
C GLY A 335 -14.17 -16.49 19.11
N HIS A 336 -15.14 -15.84 18.51
CA HIS A 336 -15.78 -16.29 17.29
C HIS A 336 -15.54 -15.32 16.14
N ALA A 337 -15.74 -15.80 14.94
CA ALA A 337 -15.84 -14.94 13.76
C ALA A 337 -16.83 -13.78 14.01
N GLY A 338 -16.43 -12.56 13.66
CA GLY A 338 -17.16 -11.33 13.92
C GLY A 338 -16.83 -10.63 15.24
N ASP A 339 -16.19 -11.30 16.20
CA ASP A 339 -15.79 -10.66 17.44
C ASP A 339 -14.76 -9.57 17.21
N VAL A 340 -14.91 -8.45 17.93
CA VAL A 340 -13.98 -7.32 17.89
C VAL A 340 -13.03 -7.41 19.08
N ILE A 341 -11.76 -7.47 18.81
CA ILE A 341 -10.69 -7.56 19.79
C ILE A 341 -9.99 -6.21 19.91
N SER A 342 -9.77 -5.75 21.14
CA SER A 342 -9.06 -4.50 21.45
C SER A 342 -8.35 -4.62 22.81
N ALA A 343 -7.66 -3.54 23.23
CA ALA A 343 -7.13 -3.41 24.57
C ALA A 343 -7.51 -2.07 25.22
N ASP A 344 -7.57 -2.04 26.55
CA ASP A 344 -7.87 -0.83 27.33
C ASP A 344 -6.62 0.03 27.60
N ASP A 345 -5.75 0.15 26.61
CA ASP A 345 -4.46 0.83 26.70
C ASP A 345 -4.43 2.21 26.03
N GLY A 346 -5.54 2.60 25.42
CA GLY A 346 -5.69 3.88 24.70
C GLY A 346 -5.05 3.91 23.31
N SER A 347 -4.58 2.78 22.78
CA SER A 347 -4.05 2.70 21.41
C SER A 347 -5.13 2.91 20.35
N GLY A 348 -6.38 2.52 20.65
CA GLY A 348 -7.48 2.53 19.72
C GLY A 348 -7.43 1.43 18.65
N VAL A 349 -6.39 0.58 18.68
CA VAL A 349 -6.23 -0.50 17.70
C VAL A 349 -7.22 -1.62 17.98
N GLN A 350 -7.89 -2.08 16.93
CA GLN A 350 -8.87 -3.15 16.98
C GLN A 350 -8.63 -4.13 15.82
N LEU A 351 -9.08 -5.36 16.02
CA LEU A 351 -9.13 -6.41 15.00
C LEU A 351 -10.49 -7.09 15.06
N VAL A 352 -11.15 -7.21 13.93
CA VAL A 352 -12.37 -8.02 13.78
C VAL A 352 -11.94 -9.40 13.32
N ALA A 353 -12.22 -10.43 14.12
CA ALA A 353 -11.84 -11.79 13.77
C ALA A 353 -12.72 -12.30 12.60
N SER A 354 -12.09 -12.77 11.55
CA SER A 354 -12.79 -13.38 10.42
C SER A 354 -13.16 -14.85 10.68
N ARG A 355 -12.52 -15.46 11.67
CA ARG A 355 -12.69 -16.86 12.04
C ARG A 355 -12.65 -17.05 13.55
N ASP A 356 -13.04 -18.23 14.02
CA ASP A 356 -12.90 -18.61 15.42
C ASP A 356 -11.44 -18.66 15.81
N PHE A 357 -11.14 -18.20 17.02
CA PHE A 357 -9.80 -18.20 17.57
C PHE A 357 -9.80 -18.70 19.02
N SER A 358 -8.63 -19.08 19.55
CA SER A 358 -8.48 -19.56 20.92
C SER A 358 -7.35 -18.87 21.68
N CYS A 359 -6.68 -17.89 21.09
CA CYS A 359 -5.77 -16.99 21.79
C CYS A 359 -5.68 -15.62 21.12
N VAL A 360 -5.25 -14.65 21.92
CA VAL A 360 -4.89 -13.30 21.48
C VAL A 360 -3.45 -13.02 21.88
N ILE A 361 -2.63 -12.47 21.00
CA ILE A 361 -1.33 -11.89 21.30
C ILE A 361 -1.45 -10.39 21.16
N TYR A 362 -1.08 -9.65 22.21
CA TYR A 362 -1.15 -8.20 22.20
C TYR A 362 0.12 -7.55 22.75
N SER A 363 0.51 -6.46 22.12
CA SER A 363 1.59 -5.57 22.55
C SER A 363 1.37 -4.17 21.99
N SER A 364 1.60 -3.14 22.80
CA SER A 364 1.67 -1.75 22.36
C SER A 364 2.58 -0.93 23.29
N PRO A 365 2.99 0.28 22.92
CA PRO A 365 3.80 1.13 23.79
C PRO A 365 3.15 1.50 25.13
N SER A 366 1.81 1.51 25.19
CA SER A 366 1.03 1.81 26.40
C SER A 366 0.49 0.57 27.13
N PHE A 367 0.64 -0.63 26.55
CA PHE A 367 0.14 -1.86 27.13
C PHE A 367 1.03 -2.34 28.29
N THR A 368 0.42 -2.67 29.40
CA THR A 368 1.09 -3.09 30.64
C THR A 368 0.51 -4.38 31.19
N GLU A 369 1.11 -4.92 32.26
CA GLU A 369 0.56 -6.07 32.96
C GLU A 369 -0.84 -5.84 33.54
N ASN A 370 -1.22 -4.57 33.78
CA ASN A 370 -2.53 -4.18 34.32
C ASN A 370 -3.58 -3.91 33.22
N SER A 371 -3.18 -3.78 31.98
CA SER A 371 -4.09 -3.57 30.85
C SER A 371 -4.89 -4.85 30.56
N ARG A 372 -6.08 -4.69 30.00
CA ARG A 372 -6.98 -5.82 29.68
C ARG A 372 -7.20 -5.89 28.18
N ILE A 373 -7.17 -7.12 27.68
CA ILE A 373 -7.67 -7.42 26.35
C ILE A 373 -9.20 -7.54 26.46
N GLN A 374 -9.90 -6.89 25.56
CA GLN A 374 -11.36 -6.83 25.49
C GLN A 374 -11.81 -7.56 24.23
N ILE A 375 -12.83 -8.40 24.37
CA ILE A 375 -13.51 -9.05 23.26
C ILE A 375 -14.96 -8.64 23.34
N THR A 376 -15.41 -7.98 22.30
CA THR A 376 -16.81 -7.59 22.14
C THR A 376 -17.43 -8.52 21.11
N SER A 377 -18.47 -9.24 21.52
CA SER A 377 -19.14 -10.20 20.63
C SER A 377 -19.79 -9.48 19.46
N GLY A 378 -19.40 -9.86 18.26
CA GLY A 378 -20.01 -9.48 17.00
C GLY A 378 -21.00 -10.54 16.50
N SER A 379 -21.58 -10.32 15.34
CA SER A 379 -22.42 -11.31 14.67
C SER A 379 -21.59 -12.18 13.73
N PRO A 380 -21.81 -13.51 13.66
CA PRO A 380 -21.17 -14.35 12.63
C PRO A 380 -21.49 -13.92 11.19
N ALA A 381 -22.60 -13.20 10.98
CA ALA A 381 -22.89 -12.55 9.71
C ALA A 381 -21.83 -11.48 9.36
N ASP A 382 -21.24 -10.83 10.39
CA ASP A 382 -20.19 -9.83 10.23
C ASP A 382 -18.85 -10.43 9.77
N ALA A 383 -18.64 -11.71 9.98
CA ALA A 383 -17.41 -12.43 9.61
C ALA A 383 -17.52 -13.16 8.26
N ALA A 384 -18.68 -13.65 7.90
CA ALA A 384 -18.91 -14.35 6.63
C ALA A 384 -18.76 -13.41 5.42
N ASP A 385 -18.94 -12.09 5.66
CA ASP A 385 -18.80 -11.05 4.64
C ASP A 385 -17.35 -10.52 4.51
N LEU A 386 -16.40 -10.96 5.37
CA LEU A 386 -14.97 -10.71 5.21
C LEU A 386 -14.33 -11.65 4.17
N GLU A 387 -14.91 -12.82 3.91
CA GLU A 387 -14.71 -13.51 2.64
C GLU A 387 -15.54 -12.74 1.60
N GLN A 388 -14.88 -11.83 0.89
CA GLN A 388 -15.49 -11.08 -0.21
C GLN A 388 -16.33 -12.05 -1.05
N ASP A 389 -17.65 -11.92 -0.97
CA ASP A 389 -18.52 -12.54 -1.98
C ASP A 389 -18.11 -11.90 -3.33
N PRO A 390 -17.43 -12.64 -4.22
CA PRO A 390 -17.00 -12.09 -5.50
C PRO A 390 -18.18 -11.72 -6.39
N SER A 391 -19.42 -11.92 -5.94
CA SER A 391 -20.63 -11.69 -6.72
C SER A 391 -21.16 -10.25 -6.65
N VAL A 392 -20.60 -9.36 -5.78
CA VAL A 392 -20.99 -7.94 -5.74
C VAL A 392 -19.76 -7.05 -5.90
N ILE A 393 -19.17 -7.15 -7.05
CA ILE A 393 -18.27 -6.16 -7.60
C ILE A 393 -19.15 -5.07 -8.24
N ALA A 394 -18.81 -3.79 -8.06
CA ALA A 394 -19.44 -2.73 -8.82
C ALA A 394 -19.35 -3.09 -10.31
N GLU A 395 -20.47 -3.03 -11.04
CA GLU A 395 -20.52 -3.37 -12.46
C GLU A 395 -19.70 -2.37 -13.28
N ASN A 396 -19.68 -1.12 -12.86
CA ASN A 396 -18.86 -0.08 -13.48
C ASN A 396 -17.40 -0.18 -12.99
N PRO A 397 -16.41 -0.35 -13.87
CA PRO A 397 -15.02 -0.54 -13.48
C PRO A 397 -14.41 0.66 -12.75
N PHE A 398 -14.88 1.88 -13.02
CA PHE A 398 -14.38 3.09 -12.33
C PHE A 398 -15.00 3.23 -10.94
N MET A 399 -16.25 2.80 -10.75
CA MET A 399 -16.85 2.72 -9.43
C MET A 399 -16.19 1.63 -8.58
N ALA A 400 -15.82 0.49 -9.16
CA ALA A 400 -15.05 -0.54 -8.46
C ALA A 400 -13.72 0.01 -7.93
N ILE A 401 -13.05 0.87 -8.69
CA ILE A 401 -11.81 1.54 -8.26
C ILE A 401 -12.11 2.58 -7.17
N ALA A 402 -13.23 3.32 -7.26
CA ALA A 402 -13.63 4.25 -6.20
C ALA A 402 -13.92 3.52 -4.87
N VAL A 403 -14.56 2.35 -4.92
CA VAL A 403 -14.77 1.47 -3.76
C VAL A 403 -13.42 1.04 -3.17
N GLN A 404 -12.46 0.65 -4.02
CA GLN A 404 -11.12 0.26 -3.58
C GLN A 404 -10.36 1.42 -2.92
N GLU A 405 -10.44 2.63 -3.47
CA GLU A 405 -9.87 3.83 -2.85
C GLU A 405 -10.46 4.08 -1.46
N ALA A 406 -11.77 3.93 -1.31
CA ALA A 406 -12.43 4.08 -0.03
C ALA A 406 -11.99 3.01 0.98
N LEU A 407 -11.89 1.74 0.56
CA LEU A 407 -11.39 0.65 1.40
C LEU A 407 -9.96 0.93 1.90
N GLU A 408 -9.07 1.43 1.04
CA GLU A 408 -7.74 1.86 1.46
C GLU A 408 -7.82 2.96 2.52
N GLY A 409 -8.64 3.98 2.28
CA GLY A 409 -8.81 5.10 3.23
C GLY A 409 -9.30 4.67 4.61
N ILE A 410 -10.31 3.81 4.66
CA ILE A 410 -10.86 3.33 5.95
C ILE A 410 -9.90 2.37 6.66
N THR A 411 -9.22 1.51 5.94
CA THR A 411 -8.22 0.58 6.51
C THR A 411 -7.05 1.33 7.11
N CYS A 412 -6.59 2.39 6.45
CA CYS A 412 -5.52 3.27 6.95
C CYS A 412 -6.02 4.28 7.99
N GLN A 413 -7.31 4.28 8.35
CA GLN A 413 -7.94 5.23 9.26
C GLN A 413 -7.76 6.71 8.82
N HIS A 414 -7.68 6.94 7.52
CA HIS A 414 -7.53 8.29 6.95
C HIS A 414 -8.81 9.12 7.08
N GLY A 415 -9.98 8.49 7.08
CA GLY A 415 -11.29 9.16 7.17
C GLY A 415 -12.46 8.22 6.91
N GLY A 416 -13.56 8.76 6.41
CA GLY A 416 -14.77 8.01 6.10
C GLY A 416 -14.70 7.19 4.82
N PRO A 417 -15.73 6.36 4.51
CA PRO A 417 -15.73 5.40 3.41
C PRO A 417 -16.02 6.06 2.05
N PHE A 418 -15.32 7.14 1.76
CA PHE A 418 -15.54 7.94 0.55
C PHE A 418 -14.31 7.90 -0.33
N GLY A 419 -14.40 7.15 -1.42
CA GLY A 419 -13.39 7.05 -2.46
C GLY A 419 -13.89 7.66 -3.77
N CYS A 420 -12.98 8.18 -4.55
CA CYS A 420 -13.30 8.94 -5.75
C CYS A 420 -12.30 8.73 -6.87
N VAL A 421 -12.81 8.65 -8.11
CA VAL A 421 -12.01 8.49 -9.34
C VAL A 421 -12.46 9.54 -10.35
N ILE A 422 -11.52 10.22 -11.01
CA ILE A 422 -11.80 11.12 -12.12
C ILE A 422 -11.23 10.52 -13.41
N VAL A 423 -12.08 10.48 -14.43
CA VAL A 423 -11.81 9.84 -15.73
C VAL A 423 -11.94 10.84 -16.86
N LYS A 424 -10.98 10.85 -17.78
CA LYS A 424 -11.02 11.60 -19.04
C LYS A 424 -10.71 10.68 -20.21
N ASP A 425 -11.56 10.66 -21.23
CA ASP A 425 -11.39 9.83 -22.43
C ASP A 425 -11.14 8.34 -22.09
N GLY A 426 -11.86 7.82 -21.07
CA GLY A 426 -11.74 6.44 -20.61
C GLY A 426 -10.46 6.14 -19.79
N LYS A 427 -9.66 7.15 -19.45
CA LYS A 427 -8.45 7.03 -18.65
C LYS A 427 -8.63 7.68 -17.29
N ILE A 428 -8.16 7.05 -16.24
CA ILE A 428 -8.11 7.63 -14.90
C ILE A 428 -7.06 8.74 -14.91
N VAL A 429 -7.48 9.92 -14.47
CA VAL A 429 -6.63 11.11 -14.37
C VAL A 429 -6.54 11.65 -12.96
N GLY A 430 -7.37 11.15 -12.01
CA GLY A 430 -7.31 11.52 -10.62
C GLY A 430 -7.91 10.44 -9.72
N LEU A 431 -7.31 10.23 -8.57
CA LEU A 431 -7.72 9.30 -7.53
C LEU A 431 -7.74 10.01 -6.18
N GLY A 432 -8.60 9.59 -5.29
CA GLY A 432 -8.64 10.13 -3.94
C GLY A 432 -9.63 9.41 -3.04
N HIS A 433 -9.30 9.39 -1.78
CA HIS A 433 -10.20 8.97 -0.72
C HIS A 433 -10.25 10.01 0.40
N ASN A 434 -11.15 9.84 1.32
CA ASN A 434 -11.32 10.77 2.43
C ASN A 434 -10.08 10.77 3.35
N MET A 435 -9.46 11.95 3.50
CA MET A 435 -8.24 12.20 4.27
C MET A 435 -8.46 13.15 5.46
N VAL A 436 -9.71 13.34 5.89
CA VAL A 436 -10.06 14.34 6.92
C VAL A 436 -9.33 14.08 8.23
N LEU A 437 -9.26 12.83 8.67
CA LEU A 437 -8.60 12.47 9.94
C LEU A 437 -7.08 12.53 9.81
N ALA A 438 -6.51 11.92 8.78
CA ALA A 438 -5.06 11.88 8.58
C ALA A 438 -4.47 13.26 8.28
N GLY A 439 -5.17 14.08 7.50
CA GLY A 439 -4.74 15.43 7.12
C GLY A 439 -5.10 16.51 8.13
N HIS A 440 -5.94 16.22 9.14
CA HIS A 440 -6.57 17.22 10.02
C HIS A 440 -7.20 18.37 9.23
N ASP A 441 -7.78 18.07 8.07
CA ASP A 441 -8.37 19.02 7.13
C ASP A 441 -9.81 18.63 6.81
N ALA A 442 -10.78 19.38 7.33
CA ALA A 442 -12.21 19.14 7.11
C ALA A 442 -12.63 19.22 5.62
N SER A 443 -11.80 19.78 4.75
CA SER A 443 -12.06 19.85 3.32
C SER A 443 -11.48 18.67 2.54
N ALA A 444 -10.69 17.79 3.15
CA ALA A 444 -9.99 16.70 2.50
C ALA A 444 -10.90 15.50 2.21
N HIS A 445 -12.08 15.73 1.61
CA HIS A 445 -12.98 14.69 1.12
C HIS A 445 -12.40 13.99 -0.12
N GLY A 446 -12.88 12.78 -0.43
CA GLY A 446 -12.40 11.97 -1.55
C GLY A 446 -12.44 12.70 -2.88
N GLU A 447 -13.55 13.39 -3.17
CA GLU A 447 -13.71 14.17 -4.41
C GLU A 447 -12.71 15.34 -4.49
N ILE A 448 -12.45 16.02 -3.37
CA ILE A 448 -11.47 17.11 -3.31
C ILE A 448 -10.06 16.58 -3.56
N GLN A 449 -9.72 15.44 -3.00
CA GLN A 449 -8.42 14.80 -3.23
C GLN A 449 -8.28 14.37 -4.68
N ALA A 450 -9.29 13.74 -5.26
CA ALA A 450 -9.29 13.35 -6.67
C ALA A 450 -9.19 14.56 -7.63
N ILE A 451 -9.88 15.68 -7.33
CA ILE A 451 -9.77 16.93 -8.11
C ILE A 451 -8.35 17.49 -8.05
N ARG A 452 -7.72 17.50 -6.88
CA ARG A 452 -6.32 17.94 -6.70
C ARG A 452 -5.36 17.06 -7.50
N ASP A 453 -5.54 15.76 -7.44
CA ASP A 453 -4.72 14.79 -8.16
C ASP A 453 -4.90 14.93 -9.67
N ALA A 454 -6.14 15.00 -10.17
CA ALA A 454 -6.42 15.22 -11.58
C ALA A 454 -5.84 16.54 -12.09
N GLY A 455 -5.99 17.63 -11.31
CA GLY A 455 -5.45 18.94 -11.64
C GLY A 455 -3.93 18.93 -11.74
N HIS A 456 -3.25 18.18 -10.86
CA HIS A 456 -1.82 17.97 -10.91
C HIS A 456 -1.42 17.15 -12.14
N ASN A 457 -2.07 16.00 -12.37
CA ASN A 457 -1.73 15.07 -13.45
C ASN A 457 -1.98 15.67 -14.84
N LEU A 458 -3.04 16.48 -14.99
CA LEU A 458 -3.37 17.18 -16.25
C LEU A 458 -2.69 18.56 -16.35
N ASN A 459 -2.03 19.01 -15.28
CA ASN A 459 -1.41 20.34 -15.17
C ASN A 459 -2.41 21.48 -15.51
N THR A 460 -3.65 21.39 -15.03
CA THR A 460 -4.72 22.35 -15.25
C THR A 460 -5.70 22.36 -14.09
N HIS A 461 -6.39 23.48 -13.87
CA HIS A 461 -7.52 23.57 -12.96
C HIS A 461 -8.88 23.29 -13.64
N ASP A 462 -8.89 23.24 -14.98
CA ASP A 462 -10.08 23.02 -15.79
C ASP A 462 -10.15 21.53 -16.18
N LEU A 463 -11.10 20.82 -15.56
CA LEU A 463 -11.34 19.39 -15.76
C LEU A 463 -12.51 19.14 -16.73
N SER A 464 -12.78 20.07 -17.66
CA SER A 464 -13.78 19.90 -18.72
C SER A 464 -13.49 18.62 -19.53
N GLY A 465 -14.52 17.85 -19.81
CA GLY A 465 -14.42 16.53 -20.45
C GLY A 465 -14.09 15.40 -19.47
N CYS A 466 -13.98 15.69 -18.17
CA CYS A 466 -13.80 14.67 -17.15
C CYS A 466 -15.14 14.23 -16.53
N VAL A 467 -15.18 12.98 -16.11
CA VAL A 467 -16.29 12.36 -15.38
C VAL A 467 -15.77 11.89 -14.04
N LEU A 468 -16.53 12.14 -12.96
CA LEU A 468 -16.17 11.76 -11.61
C LEU A 468 -17.04 10.58 -11.14
N TYR A 469 -16.44 9.61 -10.49
CA TYR A 469 -17.08 8.47 -9.82
C TYR A 469 -16.75 8.52 -8.34
N THR A 470 -17.76 8.44 -7.47
CA THR A 470 -17.58 8.52 -6.00
C THR A 470 -18.51 7.54 -5.28
N THR A 471 -18.04 6.96 -4.19
CA THR A 471 -18.80 5.94 -3.44
C THR A 471 -20.01 6.52 -2.70
N GLY A 472 -20.00 7.81 -2.36
CA GLY A 472 -21.12 8.52 -1.77
C GLY A 472 -21.53 9.75 -2.59
N GLU A 473 -22.81 10.12 -2.54
CA GLU A 473 -23.28 11.34 -3.18
C GLU A 473 -22.53 12.55 -2.63
N PRO A 474 -21.97 13.42 -3.49
CA PRO A 474 -21.15 14.54 -3.04
C PRO A 474 -21.90 15.48 -2.10
N CYS A 475 -21.30 15.80 -0.98
CA CYS A 475 -21.80 16.86 -0.10
C CYS A 475 -21.77 18.22 -0.82
N PRO A 476 -22.44 19.26 -0.32
CA PRO A 476 -22.45 20.57 -0.98
C PRO A 476 -21.07 21.13 -1.31
N MET A 477 -20.08 20.96 -0.44
CA MET A 477 -18.71 21.42 -0.68
C MET A 477 -18.10 20.72 -1.91
N CYS A 478 -18.19 19.39 -1.98
CA CYS A 478 -17.66 18.60 -3.08
C CYS A 478 -18.39 18.83 -4.39
N LEU A 479 -19.74 18.95 -4.34
CA LEU A 479 -20.54 19.27 -5.51
C LEU A 479 -20.12 20.61 -6.14
N PHE A 480 -19.97 21.65 -5.32
CA PHE A 480 -19.50 22.94 -5.83
C PHE A 480 -18.04 22.88 -6.33
N ALA A 481 -17.18 22.07 -5.71
CA ALA A 481 -15.82 21.85 -6.21
C ALA A 481 -15.83 21.18 -7.60
N CYS A 482 -16.70 20.19 -7.84
CA CYS A 482 -16.90 19.57 -9.14
C CYS A 482 -17.35 20.58 -10.20
N LEU A 483 -18.32 21.45 -9.85
CA LEU A 483 -18.79 22.52 -10.72
C LEU A 483 -17.70 23.56 -11.01
N TRP A 484 -16.92 23.97 -10.00
CA TRP A 484 -15.79 24.87 -10.16
C TRP A 484 -14.66 24.28 -11.02
N ALA A 485 -14.46 22.98 -10.95
CA ALA A 485 -13.50 22.26 -11.78
C ALA A 485 -14.02 21.98 -13.20
N ASN A 486 -15.25 22.34 -13.54
CA ASN A 486 -15.94 22.06 -14.80
C ASN A 486 -16.04 20.55 -15.12
N ILE A 487 -16.25 19.71 -14.12
CA ILE A 487 -16.50 18.27 -14.32
C ILE A 487 -17.84 18.10 -15.02
N ASP A 488 -17.88 17.33 -16.10
CA ASP A 488 -19.05 17.20 -16.96
C ASP A 488 -20.17 16.39 -16.32
N ARG A 489 -19.83 15.40 -15.46
CA ARG A 489 -20.78 14.48 -14.85
C ARG A 489 -20.20 13.84 -13.59
N VAL A 490 -21.08 13.54 -12.64
CA VAL A 490 -20.76 12.81 -11.41
C VAL A 490 -21.63 11.57 -11.31
N TYR A 491 -20.99 10.41 -11.24
CA TYR A 491 -21.60 9.14 -10.85
C TYR A 491 -21.33 8.88 -9.37
N TYR A 492 -22.37 8.54 -8.63
CA TYR A 492 -22.23 8.24 -7.20
C TYR A 492 -22.94 6.94 -6.84
N GLY A 493 -22.48 6.30 -5.77
CA GLY A 493 -23.05 5.06 -5.25
C GLY A 493 -24.13 5.28 -4.21
N CYS A 494 -23.74 5.51 -2.97
CA CYS A 494 -24.65 5.75 -1.85
C CYS A 494 -25.26 7.16 -1.89
N THR A 495 -26.51 7.31 -1.45
CA THR A 495 -27.21 8.60 -1.39
C THR A 495 -26.79 9.40 -0.13
N ILE A 496 -27.20 10.67 -0.05
CA ILE A 496 -27.02 11.49 1.16
C ILE A 496 -27.71 10.85 2.37
N GLU A 497 -28.85 10.19 2.17
CA GLU A 497 -29.53 9.45 3.24
C GLU A 497 -28.68 8.28 3.73
N ASP A 498 -28.04 7.53 2.82
CA ASP A 498 -27.14 6.45 3.17
C ASP A 498 -25.92 6.99 3.95
N ASN A 499 -25.32 8.11 3.52
CA ASN A 499 -24.24 8.79 4.26
C ASN A 499 -24.67 9.15 5.69
N SER A 500 -25.90 9.63 5.84
CA SER A 500 -26.46 10.01 7.16
C SER A 500 -26.70 8.80 8.05
N MET A 501 -27.09 7.64 7.48
CA MET A 501 -27.29 6.40 8.25
C MET A 501 -26.01 5.87 8.89
N ILE A 502 -24.85 6.11 8.29
CA ILE A 502 -23.55 5.74 8.87
C ILE A 502 -22.92 6.86 9.72
N GLY A 503 -23.66 7.93 10.01
CA GLY A 503 -23.30 8.96 10.98
C GLY A 503 -22.70 10.24 10.41
N PHE A 504 -22.56 10.39 9.09
CA PHE A 504 -22.06 11.62 8.47
C PHE A 504 -23.16 12.71 8.42
N ARG A 505 -22.74 13.99 8.48
CA ARG A 505 -23.64 15.14 8.64
C ARG A 505 -24.16 15.72 7.34
N ASP A 506 -23.91 15.09 6.21
CA ASP A 506 -24.18 15.62 4.87
C ASP A 506 -25.65 15.96 4.66
N GLY A 507 -26.56 15.18 5.24
CA GLY A 507 -27.99 15.45 5.21
C GLY A 507 -28.38 16.80 5.79
N GLY A 508 -27.65 17.30 6.81
CA GLY A 508 -27.89 18.61 7.40
C GLY A 508 -27.52 19.79 6.50
N PHE A 509 -26.77 19.57 5.44
CA PHE A 509 -26.32 20.60 4.50
C PHE A 509 -26.95 20.45 3.11
N SER A 510 -27.52 19.30 2.77
CA SER A 510 -28.06 19.01 1.44
C SER A 510 -29.18 19.97 1.03
N ASP A 511 -30.03 20.36 1.97
CA ASP A 511 -31.14 21.31 1.74
C ASP A 511 -30.66 22.74 1.39
N LEU A 512 -29.37 23.03 1.55
CA LEU A 512 -28.80 24.33 1.17
C LEU A 512 -28.47 24.42 -0.31
N VAL A 513 -28.62 23.34 -1.05
CA VAL A 513 -28.28 23.25 -2.49
C VAL A 513 -29.55 22.95 -3.30
N ASP A 514 -29.86 23.82 -4.24
CA ASP A 514 -30.91 23.59 -5.23
C ASP A 514 -30.38 22.66 -6.35
N LYS A 515 -30.54 21.34 -6.15
CA LYS A 515 -30.14 20.33 -7.12
C LYS A 515 -31.03 20.31 -8.37
N GLU A 516 -32.26 20.86 -8.29
CA GLU A 516 -33.17 20.95 -9.44
C GLU A 516 -32.65 21.91 -10.51
N SER A 517 -31.69 22.78 -10.16
CA SER A 517 -31.03 23.68 -11.12
C SER A 517 -29.91 23.03 -11.92
N LEU A 518 -29.49 21.80 -11.56
CA LEU A 518 -28.47 21.05 -12.30
C LEU A 518 -29.07 20.39 -13.55
N PRO A 519 -28.28 20.08 -14.58
CA PRO A 519 -28.73 19.22 -15.68
C PRO A 519 -29.21 17.87 -15.16
N ASP A 520 -30.29 17.33 -15.75
CA ASP A 520 -30.94 16.08 -15.31
C ASP A 520 -29.99 14.86 -15.27
N ASP A 521 -28.88 14.88 -16.00
CA ASP A 521 -27.89 13.83 -16.10
C ASP A 521 -26.53 14.20 -15.46
N TYR A 522 -26.48 15.26 -14.65
CA TYR A 522 -25.23 15.66 -13.99
C TYR A 522 -24.88 14.78 -12.78
N LEU A 523 -25.86 14.43 -11.96
CA LEU A 523 -25.73 13.52 -10.80
C LEU A 523 -26.47 12.22 -11.10
N VAL A 524 -25.75 11.10 -11.22
CA VAL A 524 -26.32 9.81 -11.58
C VAL A 524 -25.91 8.73 -10.58
N CYS A 525 -26.90 8.09 -9.92
CA CYS A 525 -26.65 6.98 -9.02
C CYS A 525 -26.38 5.69 -9.81
N ILE A 526 -25.26 5.03 -9.51
CA ILE A 526 -24.90 3.71 -10.07
C ILE A 526 -24.23 2.86 -8.98
N ASP A 527 -24.26 1.53 -9.14
CA ASP A 527 -23.57 0.58 -8.27
C ASP A 527 -23.83 0.77 -6.75
N ARG A 528 -25.03 1.25 -6.40
CA ARG A 528 -25.37 1.58 -5.01
C ARG A 528 -25.21 0.39 -4.07
N GLU A 529 -25.51 -0.82 -4.51
CA GLU A 529 -25.38 -2.02 -3.67
C GLU A 529 -23.92 -2.29 -3.28
N ALA A 530 -22.99 -2.19 -4.21
CA ALA A 530 -21.57 -2.33 -3.93
C ALA A 530 -21.05 -1.25 -2.95
N CYS A 531 -21.52 -0.01 -3.09
CA CYS A 531 -21.15 1.08 -2.20
C CYS A 531 -21.81 0.97 -0.82
N LEU A 532 -23.03 0.45 -0.72
CA LEU A 532 -23.67 0.14 0.58
C LEU A 532 -22.87 -0.89 1.37
N ARG A 533 -22.35 -1.91 0.71
CA ARG A 533 -21.48 -2.91 1.38
C ARG A 533 -20.19 -2.29 1.90
N LEU A 534 -19.59 -1.38 1.17
CA LEU A 534 -18.46 -0.60 1.68
C LEU A 534 -18.84 0.19 2.95
N PHE A 535 -20.06 0.76 3.00
CA PHE A 535 -20.56 1.48 4.18
C PHE A 535 -20.82 0.54 5.36
N GLU A 536 -21.34 -0.65 5.09
CA GLU A 536 -21.48 -1.71 6.09
C GLU A 536 -20.11 -2.10 6.65
N GLU A 537 -19.10 -2.27 5.78
CA GLU A 537 -17.72 -2.56 6.20
C GLU A 537 -17.16 -1.43 7.08
N TYR A 538 -17.35 -0.18 6.70
CA TYR A 538 -16.93 0.96 7.52
C TYR A 538 -17.58 0.95 8.91
N GLN A 539 -18.86 0.57 9.02
CA GLN A 539 -19.54 0.47 10.31
C GLN A 539 -19.00 -0.66 11.19
N ARG A 540 -18.42 -1.71 10.59
CA ARG A 540 -17.85 -2.85 11.31
C ARG A 540 -16.47 -2.55 11.87
N ILE A 541 -15.67 -1.76 11.19
CA ILE A 541 -14.34 -1.39 11.67
C ILE A 541 -14.42 -0.26 12.69
N SER A 542 -13.43 -0.20 13.58
CA SER A 542 -13.29 0.95 14.49
C SER A 542 -13.00 2.22 13.70
N HIS A 543 -13.86 3.22 13.86
CA HIS A 543 -13.71 4.49 13.15
C HIS A 543 -14.06 5.68 14.05
N THR A 544 -13.56 6.85 13.68
CA THR A 544 -13.88 8.13 14.31
C THR A 544 -14.83 8.91 13.39
N LEU A 545 -16.03 9.21 13.88
CA LEU A 545 -16.93 10.14 13.20
C LEU A 545 -16.48 11.58 13.45
N TYR A 546 -16.59 12.46 12.46
CA TYR A 546 -16.16 13.86 12.48
C TYR A 546 -17.17 14.81 11.83
#